data_e31d76e59f119f7c6d6d71d2b00e870b
#
_entry.id   e31d76e59f119f7c6d6d71d2b00e870b
#
_cell.length_a   1.000
_cell.length_b   1.000
_cell.length_c   1.000
_cell.angle_alpha   90.00
_cell.angle_beta   90.00
_cell.angle_gamma   90.00
#
_symmetry.space_group_name_H-M   'P 1'
#
loop_
_entity.id
_entity.type
_entity.pdbx_description
1 polymer ?
#
loop_
_entity_poly.entity_id
_entity_poly.type
_entity_poly.pdbx_seq_one_letter_code
_entity_poly.pdbx_strand_id
1 'polypeptide(L)'
;QDVVGPLCETGDFLALDRLLPASIKRGDLIAIFTTGAYGMSMASHYNSHVMPTEVLVHGTHAELIRSRETYENLLAPERHSRKLAIHEVHA
;
A
#
# COMPACT_ATOMS: atom_id res chain seq x y z
N GLN A 1 15.79 9.02 13.99
CA GLN A 1 15.44 8.92 12.58
C GLN A 1 13.95 8.63 12.42
N ASP A 2 13.35 9.18 11.41
CA ASP A 2 11.95 8.94 11.07
C ASP A 2 11.84 7.92 9.94
N VAL A 3 10.81 7.07 10.02
CA VAL A 3 10.49 6.13 8.95
C VAL A 3 9.26 6.67 8.25
N VAL A 4 9.44 7.09 7.00
CA VAL A 4 8.40 7.78 6.23
C VAL A 4 8.13 7.06 4.91
N GLY A 5 6.94 7.32 4.34
CA GLY A 5 6.61 6.87 3.01
C GLY A 5 7.04 7.86 1.93
N PRO A 6 6.80 7.54 0.65
CA PRO A 6 7.26 8.35 -0.48
C PRO A 6 6.29 9.49 -0.87
N LEU A 7 5.15 9.61 -0.22
CA LEU A 7 4.09 10.52 -0.65
C LEU A 7 4.30 11.94 -0.14
N CYS A 8 3.78 12.92 -0.88
CA CYS A 8 3.74 14.34 -0.46
C CYS A 8 2.58 14.56 0.51
N GLU A 9 2.62 13.86 1.62
CA GLU A 9 1.56 13.89 2.64
C GLU A 9 2.19 13.86 4.02
N THR A 10 1.83 14.80 4.88
CA THR A 10 2.40 14.90 6.22
C THR A 10 2.08 13.71 7.12
N GLY A 11 0.99 12.99 6.83
CA GLY A 11 0.62 11.77 7.55
C GLY A 11 1.31 10.52 7.05
N ASP A 12 2.15 10.60 6.00
CA ASP A 12 2.82 9.45 5.43
C ASP A 12 4.09 9.12 6.21
N PHE A 13 3.90 8.66 7.42
CA PHE A 13 5.00 8.20 8.26
C PHE A 13 4.61 6.91 8.97
N LEU A 14 5.61 6.09 9.25
CA LEU A 14 5.44 4.82 9.96
C LEU A 14 5.99 4.88 11.38
N ALA A 15 7.04 5.65 11.61
CA ALA A 15 7.62 5.84 12.91
C ALA A 15 8.39 7.16 12.97
N LEU A 16 8.39 7.78 14.12
CA LEU A 16 9.11 9.03 14.37
C LEU A 16 10.14 8.81 15.46
N ASP A 17 11.26 9.51 15.37
CA ASP A 17 12.33 9.55 16.38
C ASP A 17 12.80 8.16 16.80
N ARG A 18 12.99 7.26 15.85
CA ARG A 18 13.48 5.91 16.11
C ARG A 18 14.99 5.85 16.08
N LEU A 19 15.54 5.06 16.99
CA LEU A 19 16.95 4.70 16.98
C LEU A 19 17.15 3.55 15.98
N LEU A 20 17.85 3.85 14.89
CA LEU A 20 18.17 2.88 13.86
C LEU A 20 19.68 2.73 13.78
N PRO A 21 20.19 1.57 13.29
CA PRO A 21 21.63 1.41 13.09
C PRO A 21 22.19 2.49 12.19
N ALA A 22 23.32 3.08 12.58
CA ALA A 22 23.99 4.10 11.77
C ALA A 22 24.47 3.54 10.41
N SER A 23 24.61 2.24 10.32
CA SER A 23 25.01 1.55 9.08
C SER A 23 23.89 1.38 8.06
N ILE A 24 22.65 1.73 8.41
CA ILE A 24 21.52 1.59 7.50
C ILE A 24 21.72 2.50 6.29
N LYS A 25 21.43 1.98 5.10
CA LYS A 25 21.66 2.69 3.85
C LYS A 25 20.50 2.44 2.88
N ARG A 26 20.48 3.23 1.82
CA ARG A 26 19.51 3.09 0.75
C ARG A 26 19.55 1.66 0.18
N GLY A 27 18.39 1.05 0.00
CA GLY A 27 18.25 -0.31 -0.49
C GLY A 27 18.14 -1.36 0.61
N ASP A 28 18.42 -1.00 1.86
CA ASP A 28 18.22 -1.91 2.98
C ASP A 28 16.73 -2.16 3.22
N LEU A 29 16.43 -3.33 3.76
CA LEU A 29 15.07 -3.72 4.08
C LEU A 29 14.76 -3.40 5.53
N ILE A 30 13.54 -2.93 5.77
CA ILE A 30 13.02 -2.65 7.11
C ILE A 30 11.75 -3.48 7.30
N ALA A 31 11.63 -4.11 8.45
CA ALA A 31 10.42 -4.82 8.84
C ALA A 31 9.72 -4.09 9.97
N ILE A 32 8.41 -3.90 9.82
CA ILE A 32 7.57 -3.32 10.86
C ILE A 32 6.65 -4.40 11.36
N PHE A 33 6.84 -4.78 12.62
CA PHE A 33 6.09 -5.86 13.23
C PHE A 33 4.72 -5.41 13.74
N THR A 34 3.83 -6.37 13.92
CA THR A 34 2.53 -6.17 14.56
C THR A 34 1.64 -5.19 13.79
N THR A 35 1.71 -5.27 12.44
CA THR A 35 0.93 -4.40 11.56
C THR A 35 -0.13 -5.15 10.76
N GLY A 36 -0.24 -6.48 10.91
CA GLY A 36 -1.12 -7.30 10.09
C GLY A 36 -2.57 -6.86 10.08
N ALA A 37 -3.09 -6.42 11.22
CA ALA A 37 -4.48 -6.00 11.34
C ALA A 37 -4.76 -4.66 10.64
N TYR A 38 -3.79 -3.77 10.55
CA TYR A 38 -4.00 -2.40 10.08
C TYR A 38 -3.18 -2.04 8.83
N GLY A 39 -2.11 -2.77 8.56
CA GLY A 39 -1.23 -2.44 7.44
C GLY A 39 -1.97 -2.37 6.11
N MET A 40 -2.61 -3.44 5.70
CA MET A 40 -3.34 -3.48 4.43
C MET A 40 -4.65 -2.70 4.50
N SER A 41 -5.37 -2.77 5.62
CA SER A 41 -6.67 -2.09 5.75
C SER A 41 -6.56 -0.57 5.71
N MET A 42 -5.41 -0.02 6.10
CA MET A 42 -5.14 1.42 6.02
C MET A 42 -4.39 1.83 4.76
N ALA A 43 -3.94 0.87 3.97
CA ALA A 43 -3.31 1.17 2.69
C ALA A 43 -4.34 1.74 1.70
N SER A 44 -3.90 2.58 0.80
CA SER A 44 -4.79 3.24 -0.15
C SER A 44 -4.09 3.50 -1.48
N HIS A 45 -4.88 3.94 -2.46
CA HIS A 45 -4.37 4.36 -3.77
C HIS A 45 -3.98 5.84 -3.81
N TYR A 46 -3.81 6.46 -2.67
CA TYR A 46 -3.49 7.88 -2.61
C TYR A 46 -2.29 8.21 -3.50
N ASN A 47 -2.41 9.28 -4.27
CA ASN A 47 -1.43 9.68 -5.30
C ASN A 47 -1.17 8.58 -6.34
N SER A 48 -2.19 7.79 -6.66
CA SER A 48 -2.13 6.74 -7.69
C SER A 48 -1.12 5.64 -7.41
N HIS A 49 -0.84 5.38 -6.14
CA HIS A 49 -0.02 4.22 -5.77
C HIS A 49 -0.84 2.94 -5.81
N VAL A 50 -0.21 1.89 -6.30
CA VAL A 50 -0.83 0.57 -6.35
C VAL A 50 -0.69 -0.16 -5.02
N MET A 51 -1.61 -1.08 -4.75
CA MET A 51 -1.59 -1.84 -3.50
C MET A 51 -0.46 -2.87 -3.51
N PRO A 52 0.15 -3.12 -2.35
CA PRO A 52 1.26 -4.06 -2.23
C PRO A 52 0.81 -5.51 -2.27
N THR A 53 1.79 -6.40 -2.38
CA THR A 53 1.62 -7.84 -2.24
C THR A 53 1.31 -8.22 -0.80
N GLU A 54 0.46 -9.22 -0.61
CA GLU A 54 0.30 -9.87 0.69
C GLU A 54 0.75 -11.32 0.63
N VAL A 55 1.54 -11.73 1.61
CA VAL A 55 2.06 -13.10 1.72
C VAL A 55 1.75 -13.64 3.11
N LEU A 56 1.14 -14.81 3.15
CA LEU A 56 0.90 -15.51 4.40
C LEU A 56 2.04 -16.49 4.65
N VAL A 57 2.71 -16.36 5.78
CA VAL A 57 3.79 -17.27 6.17
C VAL A 57 3.29 -18.21 7.24
N HIS A 58 3.41 -19.50 7.00
CA HIS A 58 3.02 -20.54 7.97
C HIS A 58 4.11 -21.60 8.04
N GLY A 59 4.82 -21.67 9.15
CA GLY A 59 5.96 -22.54 9.30
C GLY A 59 7.05 -22.23 8.27
N THR A 60 7.38 -23.19 7.42
CA THR A 60 8.37 -23.03 6.35
C THR A 60 7.74 -22.70 5.00
N HIS A 61 6.44 -22.48 4.97
CA HIS A 61 5.70 -22.20 3.75
C HIS A 61 5.31 -20.73 3.68
N ALA A 62 5.37 -20.17 2.46
CA ALA A 62 4.88 -18.84 2.15
C ALA A 62 3.85 -18.96 1.03
N GLU A 63 2.71 -18.30 1.21
CA GLU A 63 1.61 -18.36 0.27
C GLU A 63 1.25 -16.95 -0.18
N LEU A 64 1.21 -16.73 -1.48
CA LEU A 64 0.77 -15.46 -2.05
C LEU A 64 -0.75 -15.39 -1.95
N ILE A 65 -1.26 -14.56 -1.05
CA ILE A 65 -2.70 -14.42 -0.85
C ILE A 65 -3.28 -13.18 -1.53
N ARG A 66 -2.43 -12.23 -1.91
CA ARG A 66 -2.82 -11.08 -2.73
C ARG A 66 -1.67 -10.69 -3.63
N SER A 67 -1.90 -10.76 -4.92
CA SER A 67 -0.90 -10.33 -5.91
C SER A 67 -0.69 -8.83 -5.84
N ARG A 68 0.53 -8.39 -6.18
CA ARG A 68 0.82 -6.97 -6.30
C ARG A 68 -0.10 -6.37 -7.36
N GLU A 69 -0.75 -5.28 -7.01
CA GLU A 69 -1.61 -4.56 -7.94
C GLU A 69 -0.75 -3.91 -9.03
N THR A 70 -1.31 -3.85 -10.25
CA THR A 70 -0.69 -3.14 -11.37
C THR A 70 -1.42 -1.84 -11.63
N TYR A 71 -0.80 -0.92 -12.36
CA TYR A 71 -1.50 0.29 -12.79
C TYR A 71 -2.70 -0.04 -13.70
N GLU A 72 -2.63 -1.11 -14.44
CA GLU A 72 -3.76 -1.56 -15.23
C GLU A 72 -4.95 -1.95 -14.36
N ASN A 73 -4.71 -2.64 -13.24
CA ASN A 73 -5.76 -2.94 -12.27
C ASN A 73 -6.34 -1.65 -11.68
N LEU A 74 -5.49 -0.68 -11.35
CA LEU A 74 -5.92 0.59 -10.78
C LEU A 74 -6.82 1.36 -11.74
N LEU A 75 -6.53 1.34 -13.02
CA LEU A 75 -7.24 2.10 -14.04
C LEU A 75 -8.41 1.34 -14.68
N ALA A 76 -8.54 0.05 -14.41
CA ALA A 76 -9.56 -0.78 -15.02
C ALA A 76 -10.99 -0.22 -14.92
N PRO A 77 -11.44 0.33 -13.78
CA PRO A 77 -12.79 0.90 -13.67
C PRO A 77 -13.04 2.10 -14.60
N GLU A 78 -11.99 2.74 -15.09
CA GLU A 78 -12.10 3.94 -15.92
C GLU A 78 -11.99 3.63 -17.42
N ARG A 79 -11.72 2.38 -17.80
CA ARG A 79 -11.47 2.02 -19.20
C ARG A 79 -12.68 2.16 -20.11
N HIS A 80 -13.84 1.85 -19.60
CA HIS A 80 -15.07 1.78 -20.37
C HIS A 80 -16.10 2.72 -19.77
N SER A 81 -15.87 4.02 -19.93
CA SER A 81 -16.86 5.00 -19.54
C SER A 81 -18.07 4.90 -20.44
N ARG A 82 -19.25 5.13 -19.89
CA ARG A 82 -20.48 5.27 -20.66
C ARG A 82 -21.28 6.46 -20.16
N LYS A 83 -22.02 7.07 -21.08
CA LYS A 83 -22.91 8.18 -20.70
C LYS A 83 -24.16 7.62 -20.05
N LEU A 84 -24.54 8.23 -18.93
CA LEU A 84 -25.76 7.90 -18.23
C LEU A 84 -26.72 9.10 -18.27
N ALA A 85 -28.02 8.82 -18.41
CA ALA A 85 -29.02 9.83 -18.14
C ALA A 85 -29.07 10.09 -16.63
N ILE A 86 -29.41 11.32 -16.23
CA ILE A 86 -29.38 11.68 -14.79
C ILE A 86 -30.25 10.76 -13.95
N HIS A 87 -31.40 10.30 -14.47
CA HIS A 87 -32.29 9.40 -13.73
C HIS A 87 -31.72 7.99 -13.53
N GLU A 88 -30.62 7.64 -14.22
CA GLU A 88 -29.93 6.36 -14.06
C GLU A 88 -28.85 6.41 -12.98
N VAL A 89 -28.55 7.59 -12.43
CA VAL A 89 -27.50 7.74 -11.43
C VAL A 89 -28.07 7.46 -10.05
N HIS A 90 -27.48 6.49 -9.38
CA HIS A 90 -27.86 6.09 -8.01
C HIS A 90 -26.75 6.50 -7.04
N ALA A 91 -27.12 7.14 -5.96
CA ALA A 91 -26.18 7.53 -4.91
C ALA A 91 -25.80 6.33 -4.04
#